data_60d53fc516b20eaf5ddfc4d64238a636
#
_entry.id   60d53fc516b20eaf5ddfc4d64238a636
#
_cell.length_a   1.000
_cell.length_b   1.000
_cell.length_c   1.000
_cell.angle_alpha   90.00
_cell.angle_beta   90.00
_cell.angle_gamma   90.00
#
_symmetry.space_group_name_H-M   'P 1'
#
loop_
_entity.id
_entity.type
_entity.pdbx_description
1 polymer ?
#
loop_
_entity_poly.entity_id
_entity_poly.type
_entity_poly.pdbx_seq_one_letter_code
_entity_poly.pdbx_strand_id
1 'polypeptide(L)'
;MLAGRTNSAEGRYRPPLDHLPLETYQAWWDTIPSEAKARIVSRWGEPQQACDLDGEHGFAIHGLRYGHLVVLLQPDRGYDPDQIADLHSPDLPPPHRYLAQYLWLREVHGSQVMVHVGKHGSAEWLPGKGVGLSAVSYTHLRAHETFAN
;
A
#
# COMPACT_ATOMS: atom_id res chain seq x y z
N MET A 1 -18.06 9.32 -3.84
CA MET A 1 -17.61 8.86 -5.16
C MET A 1 -16.24 9.46 -5.43
N LEU A 2 -15.17 8.86 -4.91
CA LEU A 2 -13.81 9.31 -5.17
C LEU A 2 -13.26 8.48 -6.32
N ALA A 3 -13.38 9.06 -7.53
CA ALA A 3 -12.72 8.56 -8.71
C ALA A 3 -11.22 8.39 -8.44
N GLY A 4 -10.66 7.23 -8.78
CA GLY A 4 -9.27 6.91 -8.59
C GLY A 4 -8.36 8.01 -9.13
N ARG A 5 -7.75 8.78 -8.22
CA ARG A 5 -6.70 9.73 -8.59
C ARG A 5 -5.48 8.92 -9.01
N THR A 6 -5.28 8.83 -10.31
CA THR A 6 -3.99 8.43 -10.84
C THR A 6 -2.95 9.42 -10.35
N ASN A 7 -1.91 8.95 -9.68
CA ASN A 7 -0.76 9.75 -9.26
C ASN A 7 0.12 10.18 -10.47
N SER A 8 -0.48 10.65 -11.56
CA SER A 8 0.29 11.25 -12.63
C SER A 8 0.27 12.77 -12.47
N ALA A 9 1.42 13.36 -12.26
CA ALA A 9 1.61 14.82 -12.15
C ALA A 9 1.11 15.60 -13.39
N GLU A 10 0.71 14.94 -14.45
CA GLU A 10 0.25 15.52 -15.70
C GLU A 10 -1.23 15.30 -16.02
N GLY A 11 -2.02 14.73 -15.09
CA GLY A 11 -3.46 14.51 -15.30
C GLY A 11 -3.82 13.60 -16.48
N ARG A 12 -2.85 12.93 -17.11
CA ARG A 12 -3.10 11.98 -18.19
C ARG A 12 -3.42 10.62 -17.58
N TYR A 13 -4.53 10.05 -17.96
CA TYR A 13 -4.85 8.66 -17.64
C TYR A 13 -3.78 7.75 -18.25
N ARG A 14 -3.02 7.08 -17.40
CA ARG A 14 -2.16 5.98 -17.82
C ARG A 14 -2.78 4.68 -17.33
N PRO A 15 -2.83 3.64 -18.15
CA PRO A 15 -3.27 2.34 -17.68
C PRO A 15 -2.34 1.88 -16.54
N PRO A 16 -2.84 1.04 -15.63
CA PRO A 16 -2.00 0.46 -14.59
C PRO A 16 -0.86 -0.34 -15.23
N LEU A 17 0.28 -0.39 -14.53
CA LEU A 17 1.41 -1.22 -14.90
C LEU A 17 1.06 -2.71 -14.82
N ASP A 18 0.28 -3.06 -13.80
CA ASP A 18 -0.13 -4.41 -13.47
C ASP A 18 -1.29 -4.39 -12.46
N HIS A 19 -1.79 -5.55 -12.10
CA HIS A 19 -2.79 -5.73 -11.06
C HIS A 19 -2.35 -6.80 -10.07
N LEU A 20 -2.63 -6.57 -8.78
CA LEU A 20 -2.61 -7.64 -7.79
C LEU A 20 -4.00 -8.27 -7.76
N PRO A 21 -4.16 -9.55 -8.13
CA PRO A 21 -5.45 -10.22 -8.06
C PRO A 21 -6.03 -10.21 -6.65
N LEU A 22 -7.34 -9.99 -6.54
CA LEU A 22 -8.02 -9.99 -5.24
C LEU A 22 -7.82 -11.32 -4.51
N GLU A 23 -7.82 -12.44 -5.23
CA GLU A 23 -7.58 -13.77 -4.67
C GLU A 23 -6.21 -13.85 -3.97
N THR A 24 -5.15 -13.33 -4.62
CA THR A 24 -3.80 -13.27 -4.04
C THR A 24 -3.77 -12.39 -2.80
N TYR A 25 -4.45 -11.23 -2.86
CA TYR A 25 -4.57 -10.35 -1.73
C TYR A 25 -5.34 -11.01 -0.58
N GLN A 26 -6.43 -11.70 -0.87
CA GLN A 26 -7.27 -12.37 0.14
C GLN A 26 -6.51 -13.49 0.83
N ALA A 27 -5.76 -14.32 0.08
CA ALA A 27 -4.93 -15.38 0.66
C ALA A 27 -3.91 -14.83 1.68
N TRP A 28 -3.27 -13.72 1.35
CA TRP A 28 -2.39 -13.04 2.29
C TRP A 28 -3.18 -12.39 3.45
N TRP A 29 -4.30 -11.73 3.15
CA TRP A 29 -5.17 -11.08 4.14
C TRP A 29 -5.59 -12.07 5.23
N ASP A 30 -5.87 -13.32 4.87
CA ASP A 30 -6.28 -14.35 5.82
C ASP A 30 -5.18 -14.72 6.82
N THR A 31 -3.92 -14.43 6.51
CA THR A 31 -2.79 -14.63 7.43
C THR A 31 -2.61 -13.51 8.46
N ILE A 32 -3.28 -12.36 8.26
CA ILE A 32 -3.14 -11.18 9.14
C ILE A 32 -3.86 -11.43 10.48
N PRO A 33 -3.27 -11.04 11.62
CA PRO A 33 -3.91 -11.13 12.92
C PRO A 33 -5.26 -10.41 12.96
N SER A 34 -6.24 -11.00 13.64
CA SER A 34 -7.62 -10.50 13.70
C SER A 34 -7.73 -9.08 14.22
N GLU A 35 -6.89 -8.68 15.18
CA GLU A 35 -6.85 -7.33 15.71
C GLU A 35 -6.43 -6.30 14.63
N ALA A 36 -5.39 -6.62 13.85
CA ALA A 36 -4.94 -5.75 12.76
C ALA A 36 -6.00 -5.66 11.65
N LYS A 37 -6.64 -6.78 11.30
CA LYS A 37 -7.79 -6.80 10.37
C LYS A 37 -8.91 -5.90 10.85
N ALA A 38 -9.32 -6.03 12.10
CA ALA A 38 -10.42 -5.24 12.66
C ALA A 38 -10.15 -3.74 12.58
N ARG A 39 -8.91 -3.30 12.83
CA ARG A 39 -8.50 -1.90 12.71
C ARG A 39 -8.57 -1.39 11.27
N ILE A 40 -8.12 -2.19 10.31
CA ILE A 40 -8.18 -1.82 8.89
C ILE A 40 -9.63 -1.77 8.42
N VAL A 41 -10.42 -2.82 8.71
CA VAL A 41 -11.82 -2.92 8.29
C VAL A 41 -12.66 -1.80 8.87
N SER A 42 -12.46 -1.45 10.15
CA SER A 42 -13.21 -0.36 10.79
C SER A 42 -12.99 1.00 10.11
N ARG A 43 -11.85 1.20 9.47
CA ARG A 43 -11.51 2.48 8.81
C ARG A 43 -11.76 2.46 7.30
N TRP A 44 -11.47 1.34 6.64
CA TRP A 44 -11.41 1.25 5.18
C TRP A 44 -12.39 0.25 4.55
N GLY A 45 -13.16 -0.48 5.38
CA GLY A 45 -14.04 -1.55 4.91
C GLY A 45 -13.31 -2.84 4.58
N GLU A 46 -14.02 -3.77 3.96
CA GLU A 46 -13.47 -5.07 3.54
C GLU A 46 -12.65 -4.95 2.25
N PRO A 47 -11.68 -5.86 2.01
CA PRO A 47 -10.86 -5.86 0.81
C PRO A 47 -11.64 -5.79 -0.50
N GLN A 48 -12.76 -6.51 -0.59
CA GLN A 48 -13.61 -6.55 -1.77
C GLN A 48 -14.20 -5.18 -2.13
N GLN A 49 -14.49 -4.36 -1.12
CA GLN A 49 -15.03 -3.01 -1.31
C GLN A 49 -13.95 -2.01 -1.76
N ALA A 50 -12.70 -2.32 -1.46
CA ALA A 50 -11.56 -1.46 -1.75
C ALA A 50 -10.91 -1.74 -3.11
N CYS A 51 -11.29 -2.84 -3.79
CA CYS A 51 -10.80 -3.16 -5.13
C CYS A 51 -11.22 -2.09 -6.13
N ASP A 52 -10.38 -1.84 -7.11
CA ASP A 52 -10.73 -1.00 -8.24
C ASP A 52 -11.80 -1.70 -9.08
N LEU A 53 -12.92 -1.01 -9.27
CA LEU A 53 -14.08 -1.54 -9.99
C LEU A 53 -13.95 -1.44 -11.53
N ASP A 54 -12.75 -1.25 -12.05
CA ASP A 54 -12.51 -1.10 -13.51
C ASP A 54 -12.65 -2.43 -14.29
N GLY A 55 -13.46 -3.36 -13.78
CA GLY A 55 -13.82 -4.60 -14.47
C GLY A 55 -12.83 -5.76 -14.24
N GLU A 56 -11.72 -5.53 -13.60
CA GLU A 56 -10.76 -6.55 -13.22
C GLU A 56 -10.78 -6.74 -11.70
N HIS A 57 -10.80 -7.98 -11.26
CA HIS A 57 -10.90 -8.34 -9.85
C HIS A 57 -9.54 -8.20 -9.14
N GLY A 58 -9.15 -6.98 -8.77
CA GLY A 58 -7.86 -6.76 -8.10
C GLY A 58 -7.52 -5.30 -7.82
N PHE A 59 -6.32 -5.08 -7.31
CA PHE A 59 -5.79 -3.75 -7.02
C PHE A 59 -4.85 -3.30 -8.14
N ALA A 60 -5.15 -2.17 -8.76
CA ALA A 60 -4.32 -1.58 -9.82
C ALA A 60 -2.97 -1.09 -9.26
N ILE A 61 -1.89 -1.45 -9.92
CA ILE A 61 -0.52 -1.04 -9.61
C ILE A 61 -0.07 -0.04 -10.66
N HIS A 62 0.26 1.17 -10.24
CA HIS A 62 0.69 2.24 -11.13
C HIS A 62 2.18 2.48 -11.01
N GLY A 63 2.87 2.52 -12.16
CA GLY A 63 4.30 2.74 -12.19
C GLY A 63 4.92 2.60 -13.57
N LEU A 64 6.23 2.51 -13.60
CA LEU A 64 7.02 2.31 -14.80
C LEU A 64 7.90 1.07 -14.62
N ARG A 65 8.05 0.28 -15.67
CA ARG A 65 8.92 -0.91 -15.68
C ARG A 65 10.08 -0.71 -16.64
N TYR A 66 11.27 -1.01 -16.17
CA TYR A 66 12.51 -1.00 -16.94
C TYR A 66 13.22 -2.35 -16.76
N GLY A 67 12.80 -3.35 -17.53
CA GLY A 67 13.27 -4.73 -17.34
C GLY A 67 12.86 -5.29 -15.97
N HIS A 68 13.84 -5.60 -15.14
CA HIS A 68 13.63 -6.07 -13.76
C HIS A 68 13.46 -4.95 -12.74
N LEU A 69 13.68 -3.70 -13.13
CA LEU A 69 13.45 -2.54 -12.27
C LEU A 69 12.03 -2.02 -12.45
N VAL A 70 11.37 -1.72 -11.35
CA VAL A 70 10.11 -0.97 -11.35
C VAL A 70 10.27 0.31 -10.54
N VAL A 71 9.67 1.39 -11.03
CA VAL A 71 9.60 2.68 -10.34
C VAL A 71 8.14 2.95 -10.05
N LEU A 72 7.79 3.01 -8.77
CA LEU A 72 6.43 3.20 -8.29
C LEU A 72 6.36 4.48 -7.46
N LEU A 73 5.22 5.14 -7.48
CA LEU A 73 4.92 6.17 -6.48
C LEU A 73 4.41 5.48 -5.22
N GLN A 74 4.87 5.94 -4.06
CA GLN A 74 4.35 5.43 -2.80
C GLN A 74 2.84 5.72 -2.72
N PRO A 75 2.01 4.72 -2.42
CA PRO A 75 0.57 4.91 -2.36
C PRO A 75 0.20 5.88 -1.23
N ASP A 76 -0.91 6.55 -1.42
CA ASP A 76 -1.52 7.38 -0.39
C ASP A 76 -1.88 6.55 0.84
N ARG A 77 -1.68 7.08 2.01
CA ARG A 77 -2.10 6.49 3.28
C ARG A 77 -3.59 6.68 3.56
N GLY A 78 -4.33 7.27 2.61
CA GLY A 78 -5.78 7.45 2.72
C GLY A 78 -6.18 8.53 3.74
N TYR A 79 -5.33 9.52 3.99
CA TYR A 79 -5.71 10.65 4.82
C TYR A 79 -6.73 11.54 4.11
N ASP A 80 -7.61 12.13 4.89
CA ASP A 80 -8.52 13.16 4.41
C ASP A 80 -7.73 14.46 4.24
N PRO A 81 -7.77 15.12 3.06
CA PRO A 81 -7.12 16.41 2.86
C PRO A 81 -7.53 17.48 3.88
N ASP A 82 -8.72 17.37 4.44
CA ASP A 82 -9.25 18.27 5.46
C ASP A 82 -8.74 17.94 6.88
N GLN A 83 -8.05 16.81 7.05
CA GLN A 83 -7.50 16.32 8.31
C GLN A 83 -5.98 16.12 8.22
N ILE A 84 -5.25 17.21 8.05
CA ILE A 84 -3.77 17.20 7.95
C ILE A 84 -3.11 16.50 9.15
N ALA A 85 -3.77 16.51 10.31
CA ALA A 85 -3.29 15.81 11.51
C ALA A 85 -3.17 14.28 11.33
N ASP A 86 -3.93 13.68 10.41
CA ASP A 86 -3.88 12.24 10.15
C ASP A 86 -2.64 11.80 9.35
N LEU A 87 -1.95 12.75 8.69
CA LEU A 87 -0.81 12.46 7.83
C LEU A 87 0.33 11.75 8.58
N HIS A 88 0.53 12.13 9.83
CA HIS A 88 1.57 11.59 10.71
C HIS A 88 0.99 10.78 11.87
N SER A 89 -0.29 10.45 11.82
CA SER A 89 -0.91 9.65 12.88
C SER A 89 -0.29 8.25 12.94
N PRO A 90 0.34 7.89 14.06
CA PRO A 90 0.88 6.54 14.25
C PRO A 90 -0.23 5.48 14.39
N ASP A 91 -1.47 5.91 14.55
CA ASP A 91 -2.63 5.05 14.78
C ASP A 91 -3.45 4.79 13.52
N LEU A 92 -3.22 5.56 12.43
CA LEU A 92 -3.95 5.39 11.19
C LEU A 92 -3.51 4.09 10.49
N PRO A 93 -4.40 3.07 10.38
CA PRO A 93 -4.06 1.86 9.65
C PRO A 93 -3.93 2.16 8.15
N PRO A 94 -3.02 1.47 7.45
CA PRO A 94 -2.84 1.65 6.01
C PRO A 94 -4.09 1.13 5.25
N PRO A 95 -4.49 1.82 4.16
CA PRO A 95 -5.57 1.33 3.32
C PRO A 95 -5.16 0.10 2.52
N HIS A 96 -6.14 -0.67 2.04
CA HIS A 96 -5.90 -1.90 1.28
C HIS A 96 -5.01 -1.69 0.04
N ARG A 97 -5.20 -0.58 -0.69
CA ARG A 97 -4.38 -0.24 -1.86
C ARG A 97 -2.90 -0.04 -1.49
N TYR A 98 -2.62 0.55 -0.33
CA TYR A 98 -1.26 0.71 0.18
C TYR A 98 -0.62 -0.66 0.44
N LEU A 99 -1.33 -1.54 1.12
CA LEU A 99 -0.88 -2.90 1.41
C LEU A 99 -0.70 -3.73 0.14
N ALA A 100 -1.63 -3.61 -0.80
CA ALA A 100 -1.62 -4.33 -2.06
C ALA A 100 -0.39 -4.02 -2.92
N GLN A 101 0.07 -2.75 -2.97
CA GLN A 101 1.28 -2.41 -3.72
C GLN A 101 2.52 -3.11 -3.17
N TYR A 102 2.69 -3.14 -1.84
CA TYR A 102 3.83 -3.83 -1.23
C TYR A 102 3.73 -5.36 -1.37
N LEU A 103 2.52 -5.90 -1.29
CA LEU A 103 2.30 -7.32 -1.53
C LEU A 103 2.62 -7.70 -2.97
N TRP A 104 2.20 -6.88 -3.95
CA TRP A 104 2.52 -7.07 -5.36
C TRP A 104 4.04 -7.07 -5.61
N LEU A 105 4.76 -6.12 -5.00
CA LEU A 105 6.23 -6.07 -5.10
C LEU A 105 6.88 -7.37 -4.61
N ARG A 106 6.36 -7.94 -3.53
CA ARG A 106 6.90 -9.15 -2.93
C ARG A 106 6.48 -10.41 -3.67
N GLU A 107 5.19 -10.59 -3.93
CA GLU A 107 4.64 -11.87 -4.38
C GLU A 107 4.57 -12.00 -5.90
N VAL A 108 4.32 -10.88 -6.62
CA VAL A 108 4.12 -10.90 -8.06
C VAL A 108 5.38 -10.44 -8.80
N HIS A 109 5.94 -9.29 -8.42
CA HIS A 109 7.18 -8.80 -9.04
C HIS A 109 8.41 -9.55 -8.53
N GLY A 110 8.39 -10.10 -7.32
CA GLY A 110 9.51 -10.81 -6.71
C GLY A 110 10.70 -9.90 -6.39
N SER A 111 10.43 -8.69 -5.95
CA SER A 111 11.49 -7.72 -5.61
C SER A 111 12.34 -8.21 -4.45
N GLN A 112 13.64 -8.29 -4.66
CA GLN A 112 14.63 -8.65 -3.64
C GLN A 112 15.13 -7.43 -2.87
N VAL A 113 15.09 -6.26 -3.50
CA VAL A 113 15.53 -4.99 -2.92
C VAL A 113 14.51 -3.91 -3.23
N MET A 114 14.21 -3.08 -2.25
CA MET A 114 13.37 -1.90 -2.38
C MET A 114 14.15 -0.69 -1.90
N VAL A 115 14.21 0.35 -2.73
CA VAL A 115 14.86 1.62 -2.40
C VAL A 115 13.80 2.70 -2.32
N HIS A 116 13.66 3.31 -1.16
CA HIS A 116 12.81 4.48 -0.98
C HIS A 116 13.61 5.75 -1.30
N VAL A 117 13.11 6.54 -2.26
CA VAL A 117 13.72 7.81 -2.64
C VAL A 117 12.75 8.93 -2.29
N GLY A 118 13.14 9.79 -1.35
CA GLY A 118 12.29 10.90 -0.91
C GLY A 118 12.78 11.50 0.39
N LYS A 119 12.13 12.60 0.81
CA LYS A 119 12.50 13.29 2.05
C LYS A 119 12.03 12.51 3.29
N HIS A 120 10.81 11.97 3.24
CA HIS A 120 10.22 11.11 4.26
C HIS A 120 9.31 10.09 3.59
N GLY A 121 9.36 8.83 4.05
CA GLY A 121 8.46 7.78 3.61
C GLY A 121 7.27 7.62 4.57
N SER A 122 6.05 7.49 4.05
CA SER A 122 4.87 7.25 4.90
C SER A 122 4.90 5.90 5.62
N ALA A 123 5.73 4.99 5.14
CA ALA A 123 5.91 3.67 5.74
C ALA A 123 6.57 3.71 7.13
N GLU A 124 7.30 4.77 7.46
CA GLU A 124 7.90 4.99 8.78
C GLU A 124 6.84 5.25 9.86
N TRP A 125 5.70 5.77 9.45
CA TRP A 125 4.58 6.16 10.33
C TRP A 125 3.49 5.10 10.45
N LEU A 126 3.76 3.87 10.00
CA LEU A 126 2.80 2.78 10.15
C LEU A 126 2.64 2.42 11.64
N PRO A 127 1.42 2.02 12.05
CA PRO A 127 1.15 1.62 13.43
C PRO A 127 2.15 0.59 13.95
N GLY A 128 2.64 0.80 15.16
CA GLY A 128 3.58 -0.11 15.84
C GLY A 128 5.04 0.09 15.49
N LYS A 129 5.41 0.99 14.57
CA LYS A 129 6.82 1.19 14.21
C LYS A 129 7.59 2.11 15.14
N GLY A 130 6.91 3.06 15.79
CA GLY A 130 7.55 4.03 16.67
C GLY A 130 8.03 3.47 18.03
N VAL A 131 7.50 2.31 18.45
CA VAL A 131 7.75 1.77 19.81
C VAL A 131 8.22 0.32 19.81
N GLY A 132 8.44 -0.28 18.67
CA GLY A 132 8.91 -1.65 18.54
C GLY A 132 8.03 -2.53 17.67
N LEU A 133 8.51 -3.73 17.37
CA LEU A 133 7.83 -4.66 16.48
C LEU A 133 6.88 -5.55 17.31
N SER A 134 5.62 -5.59 16.91
CA SER A 134 4.62 -6.48 17.48
C SER A 134 3.85 -7.21 16.38
N ALA A 135 3.02 -8.18 16.75
CA ALA A 135 2.16 -8.89 15.80
C ALA A 135 1.18 -7.95 15.05
N VAL A 136 0.92 -6.77 15.58
CA VAL A 136 0.08 -5.73 14.96
C VAL A 136 0.90 -4.66 14.24
N SER A 137 2.22 -4.74 14.24
CA SER A 137 3.06 -3.86 13.44
C SER A 137 3.10 -4.34 12.00
N TYR A 138 3.03 -3.41 11.03
CA TYR A 138 3.00 -3.75 9.60
C TYR A 138 4.39 -4.01 9.00
N THR A 139 5.37 -4.34 9.83
CA THR A 139 6.75 -4.62 9.38
C THR A 139 6.91 -5.91 8.59
N HIS A 140 6.01 -6.86 8.76
CA HIS A 140 5.98 -8.10 7.96
C HIS A 140 5.70 -7.87 6.46
N LEU A 141 5.28 -6.66 6.08
CA LEU A 141 5.14 -6.26 4.68
C LEU A 141 6.48 -5.92 4.02
N ARG A 142 7.54 -5.82 4.81
CA ARG A 142 8.85 -5.39 4.34
C ARG A 142 9.85 -6.52 4.42
N ALA A 143 10.26 -7.04 3.27
CA ALA A 143 11.51 -7.78 3.16
C ALA A 143 12.61 -6.73 2.88
N HIS A 144 13.49 -6.45 3.83
CA HIS A 144 14.71 -5.63 3.74
C HIS A 144 14.54 -4.22 3.13
N GLU A 145 14.55 -3.21 4.00
CA GLU A 145 14.73 -1.82 3.60
C GLU A 145 16.17 -1.39 3.84
N THR A 146 16.77 -0.80 2.82
CA THR A 146 18.02 -0.05 2.97
C THR A 146 17.66 1.42 2.88
N PHE A 147 17.88 2.18 3.95
CA PHE A 147 17.74 3.63 3.94
C PHE A 147 19.04 4.22 3.37
N ALA A 148 18.91 4.97 2.27
CA ALA A 148 19.95 5.90 1.87
C ALA A 148 19.67 7.26 2.53
N ASN A 149 20.57 7.70 3.40
CA ASN A 149 20.57 9.06 3.96
C ASN A 149 21.03 10.07 2.90
#